data_8bd8861d7350dcfd867ba64345ccbb01
#
_entry.id   8bd8861d7350dcfd867ba64345ccbb01
#
_cell.length_a   1.000
_cell.length_b   1.000
_cell.length_c   1.000
_cell.angle_alpha   90.00
_cell.angle_beta   90.00
_cell.angle_gamma   90.00
#
_symmetry.space_group_name_H-M   'P 1'
#
loop_
_entity.id
_entity.type
_entity.pdbx_description
1 polymer ?
#
loop_
_entity_poly.entity_id
_entity_poly.type
_entity_poly.pdbx_seq_one_letter_code
_entity_poly.pdbx_strand_id
1 'polypeptide(L)'
;MLKVGIVGAAGYAGAELVRIVLRHPEFDLRVITSNSDEGATLASVYPAFSGVTNLAFSRHDNAELFNCDVVFLATPHTVAMKSAPGLLDSGVTVVDLSADYRLRSQETYEKWYKVQHTSPDLLATAAFGQPELNREELNAAAERHANGESVLVACAGCYPTATSLAAAPAIALSEGIVVADAISGVSGAGRSATARTHFVSANENLEAYGVASHRHTPEIEQILGIEGRLVFTPHLAPATRGLLSTVTIQLTQEAQRNETAESIHRRYCDAYANSPFVTVLPLGQQ
;
A
#
# COMPACT_ATOMS: atom_id res chain seq x y z
N MET A 1 -11.34 8.58 21.66
CA MET A 1 -10.25 8.25 20.73
C MET A 1 -10.13 6.74 20.64
N LEU A 2 -9.99 6.23 19.42
CA LEU A 2 -9.80 4.80 19.15
C LEU A 2 -8.39 4.36 19.57
N LYS A 3 -8.29 3.26 20.29
CA LYS A 3 -7.00 2.67 20.68
C LYS A 3 -6.35 2.02 19.48
N VAL A 4 -5.13 2.37 19.19
CA VAL A 4 -4.41 1.91 18.01
C VAL A 4 -3.17 1.10 18.37
N GLY A 5 -3.00 -0.04 17.70
CA GLY A 5 -1.78 -0.84 17.70
C GLY A 5 -1.08 -0.79 16.33
N ILE A 6 0.25 -0.82 16.32
CA ILE A 6 1.04 -0.91 15.09
C ILE A 6 2.02 -2.07 15.21
N VAL A 7 1.80 -3.11 14.41
CA VAL A 7 2.70 -4.27 14.32
C VAL A 7 3.76 -3.98 13.25
N GLY A 8 5.04 -4.11 13.62
CA GLY A 8 6.15 -3.79 12.72
C GLY A 8 6.54 -2.31 12.68
N ALA A 9 6.30 -1.59 13.78
CA ALA A 9 6.51 -0.14 13.88
C ALA A 9 7.99 0.30 13.72
N ALA A 10 8.96 -0.60 13.85
CA ALA A 10 10.38 -0.32 13.61
C ALA A 10 10.77 -0.29 12.12
N GLY A 11 9.92 -0.77 11.21
CA GLY A 11 10.09 -0.60 9.77
C GLY A 11 9.83 0.83 9.30
N TYR A 12 10.26 1.21 8.09
CA TYR A 12 10.02 2.56 7.55
C TYR A 12 8.54 2.90 7.43
N ALA A 13 7.72 1.99 6.89
CA ALA A 13 6.27 2.18 6.81
C ALA A 13 5.63 2.28 8.21
N GLY A 14 6.07 1.43 9.15
CA GLY A 14 5.59 1.47 10.53
C GLY A 14 5.93 2.78 11.25
N ALA A 15 7.14 3.30 11.06
CA ALA A 15 7.54 4.59 11.63
C ALA A 15 6.73 5.77 11.06
N GLU A 16 6.40 5.75 9.75
CA GLU A 16 5.50 6.74 9.15
C GLU A 16 4.07 6.61 9.69
N LEU A 17 3.57 5.39 9.90
CA LEU A 17 2.27 5.19 10.57
C LEU A 17 2.28 5.78 11.98
N VAL A 18 3.32 5.52 12.77
CA VAL A 18 3.45 6.14 14.11
C VAL A 18 3.37 7.67 14.01
N ARG A 19 4.09 8.28 13.07
CA ARG A 19 4.08 9.72 12.86
C ARG A 19 2.68 10.27 12.52
N ILE A 20 1.92 9.53 11.71
CA ILE A 20 0.56 9.90 11.30
C ILE A 20 -0.41 9.71 12.47
N VAL A 21 -0.38 8.54 13.12
CA VAL A 21 -1.29 8.18 14.21
C VAL A 21 -1.13 9.11 15.41
N LEU A 22 0.10 9.48 15.79
CA LEU A 22 0.35 10.40 16.90
C LEU A 22 -0.21 11.83 16.67
N ARG A 23 -0.52 12.18 15.41
CA ARG A 23 -1.11 13.48 15.06
C ARG A 23 -2.58 13.40 14.73
N HIS A 24 -3.15 12.19 14.68
CA HIS A 24 -4.54 11.99 14.30
C HIS A 24 -5.46 12.32 15.48
N PRO A 25 -6.48 13.17 15.30
CA PRO A 25 -7.32 13.65 16.41
C PRO A 25 -8.16 12.57 17.08
N GLU A 26 -8.49 11.50 16.35
CA GLU A 26 -9.37 10.41 16.81
C GLU A 26 -8.60 9.17 17.29
N PHE A 27 -7.28 9.10 17.11
CA PHE A 27 -6.46 7.95 17.43
C PHE A 27 -5.63 8.15 18.70
N ASP A 28 -5.49 7.07 19.48
CA ASP A 28 -4.65 6.97 20.65
C ASP A 28 -3.70 5.78 20.50
N LEU A 29 -2.45 6.05 20.16
CA LEU A 29 -1.43 5.01 19.94
C LEU A 29 -1.05 4.34 21.26
N ARG A 30 -1.42 3.07 21.43
CA ARG A 30 -1.21 2.29 22.65
C ARG A 30 -0.05 1.33 22.55
N VAL A 31 0.07 0.63 21.43
CA VAL A 31 1.01 -0.48 21.26
C VAL A 31 1.80 -0.30 19.98
N ILE A 32 3.12 -0.41 20.09
CA ILE A 32 4.02 -0.52 18.96
C ILE A 32 4.85 -1.79 19.12
N THR A 33 5.03 -2.56 18.04
CA THR A 33 5.76 -3.81 18.15
C THR A 33 6.92 -3.93 17.16
N SER A 34 7.98 -4.61 17.61
CA SER A 34 9.12 -5.06 16.80
C SER A 34 9.81 -6.20 17.53
N ASN A 35 9.98 -7.35 16.87
CA ASN A 35 10.69 -8.47 17.50
C ASN A 35 12.21 -8.22 17.57
N SER A 36 12.78 -7.42 16.68
CA SER A 36 14.21 -7.10 16.66
C SER A 36 14.61 -6.01 17.65
N ASP A 37 13.67 -5.14 17.99
CA ASP A 37 13.93 -3.95 18.82
C ASP A 37 13.13 -4.00 20.14
N GLU A 38 12.72 -5.21 20.60
CA GLU A 38 11.98 -5.42 21.84
C GLU A 38 12.64 -4.71 23.04
N GLY A 39 11.87 -3.97 23.82
CA GLY A 39 12.31 -3.20 24.98
C GLY A 39 12.97 -1.86 24.64
N ALA A 40 13.40 -1.63 23.41
CA ALA A 40 13.93 -0.34 23.00
C ALA A 40 12.80 0.70 22.90
N THR A 41 13.08 1.96 23.26
CA THR A 41 12.13 3.04 23.04
C THR A 41 12.08 3.43 21.56
N LEU A 42 10.94 3.92 21.08
CA LEU A 42 10.83 4.42 19.71
C LEU A 42 11.89 5.48 19.41
N ALA A 43 12.14 6.39 20.36
CA ALA A 43 13.13 7.47 20.24
C ALA A 43 14.57 6.96 20.13
N SER A 44 14.91 5.81 20.72
CA SER A 44 16.25 5.22 20.58
C SER A 44 16.51 4.66 19.19
N VAL A 45 15.45 4.22 18.49
CA VAL A 45 15.53 3.71 17.10
C VAL A 45 15.36 4.85 16.09
N TYR A 46 14.47 5.78 16.39
CA TYR A 46 14.15 6.95 15.55
C TYR A 46 14.22 8.21 16.40
N PRO A 47 15.38 8.89 16.48
CA PRO A 47 15.58 10.08 17.32
C PRO A 47 14.59 11.23 17.08
N ALA A 48 13.96 11.28 15.88
CA ALA A 48 12.92 12.26 15.55
C ALA A 48 11.68 12.18 16.45
N PHE A 49 11.49 11.10 17.22
CA PHE A 49 10.40 10.95 18.18
C PHE A 49 10.81 11.31 19.62
N SER A 50 12.00 11.85 19.84
CA SER A 50 12.45 12.30 21.16
C SER A 50 11.55 13.42 21.67
N GLY A 51 11.02 13.24 22.89
CA GLY A 51 10.07 14.18 23.50
C GLY A 51 8.64 14.13 22.92
N VAL A 52 8.38 13.28 21.94
CA VAL A 52 7.03 13.10 21.34
C VAL A 52 6.28 11.97 22.03
N THR A 53 6.95 10.84 22.26
CA THR A 53 6.37 9.67 22.95
C THR A 53 7.45 8.88 23.68
N ASN A 54 7.05 8.18 24.74
CA ASN A 54 7.90 7.27 25.50
C ASN A 54 7.59 5.79 25.21
N LEU A 55 6.82 5.50 24.14
CA LEU A 55 6.48 4.12 23.77
C LEU A 55 7.74 3.30 23.49
N ALA A 56 7.77 2.10 24.06
CA ALA A 56 8.79 1.08 23.79
C ALA A 56 8.20 -0.02 22.93
N PHE A 57 9.03 -0.64 22.13
CA PHE A 57 8.63 -1.78 21.31
C PHE A 57 8.40 -3.01 22.18
N SER A 58 7.26 -3.65 21.98
CA SER A 58 6.96 -4.99 22.47
C SER A 58 7.07 -6.03 21.33
N ARG A 59 6.90 -7.29 21.67
CA ARG A 59 6.84 -8.37 20.68
C ARG A 59 5.54 -8.33 19.88
N HIS A 60 5.53 -8.97 18.71
CA HIS A 60 4.35 -9.06 17.83
C HIS A 60 3.20 -9.87 18.43
N ASP A 61 3.45 -10.69 19.45
CA ASP A 61 2.47 -11.49 20.18
C ASP A 61 1.92 -10.80 21.45
N ASN A 62 2.13 -9.49 21.58
CA ASN A 62 1.64 -8.71 22.72
C ASN A 62 0.11 -8.75 22.82
N ALA A 63 -0.40 -9.21 23.98
CA ALA A 63 -1.84 -9.35 24.22
C ALA A 63 -2.62 -8.03 24.15
N GLU A 64 -1.96 -6.88 24.41
CA GLU A 64 -2.58 -5.57 24.31
C GLU A 64 -3.05 -5.21 22.87
N LEU A 65 -2.54 -5.87 21.84
CA LEU A 65 -3.04 -5.72 20.48
C LEU A 65 -4.51 -6.10 20.35
N PHE A 66 -4.95 -7.11 21.11
CA PHE A 66 -6.34 -7.58 21.12
C PHE A 66 -7.30 -6.67 21.90
N ASN A 67 -6.76 -5.68 22.63
CA ASN A 67 -7.50 -4.64 23.35
C ASN A 67 -7.57 -3.32 22.56
N CYS A 68 -7.00 -3.28 21.35
CA CYS A 68 -7.08 -2.13 20.44
C CYS A 68 -8.39 -2.14 19.64
N ASP A 69 -8.86 -0.97 19.24
CA ASP A 69 -9.97 -0.84 18.31
C ASP A 69 -9.50 -1.06 16.86
N VAL A 70 -8.26 -0.62 16.56
CA VAL A 70 -7.65 -0.73 15.23
C VAL A 70 -6.20 -1.19 15.36
N VAL A 71 -5.80 -2.16 14.54
CA VAL A 71 -4.41 -2.61 14.43
C VAL A 71 -3.91 -2.49 13.00
N PHE A 72 -2.83 -1.75 12.81
CA PHE A 72 -2.10 -1.68 11.55
C PHE A 72 -1.01 -2.75 11.50
N LEU A 73 -0.98 -3.53 10.40
CA LEU A 73 0.02 -4.55 10.16
C LEU A 73 1.04 -4.03 9.13
N ALA A 74 2.18 -3.50 9.61
CA ALA A 74 3.28 -3.02 8.78
C ALA A 74 4.43 -4.05 8.74
N THR A 75 4.07 -5.30 8.50
CA THR A 75 4.96 -6.46 8.54
C THR A 75 5.37 -6.92 7.14
N PRO A 76 6.44 -7.72 7.01
CA PRO A 76 6.71 -8.44 5.77
C PRO A 76 5.55 -9.34 5.36
N HIS A 77 5.48 -9.68 4.07
CA HIS A 77 4.50 -10.64 3.55
C HIS A 77 4.54 -11.96 4.34
N THR A 78 3.44 -12.68 4.36
CA THR A 78 3.23 -13.95 5.08
C THR A 78 3.05 -13.85 6.59
N VAL A 79 3.14 -12.65 7.15
CA VAL A 79 2.93 -12.42 8.59
C VAL A 79 1.48 -12.04 8.87
N ALA A 80 0.91 -11.13 8.07
CA ALA A 80 -0.46 -10.65 8.26
C ALA A 80 -1.49 -11.79 8.14
N MET A 81 -1.34 -12.70 7.18
CA MET A 81 -2.26 -13.84 7.02
C MET A 81 -2.27 -14.82 8.21
N LYS A 82 -1.30 -14.71 9.13
CA LYS A 82 -1.25 -15.51 10.38
C LYS A 82 -1.82 -14.75 11.57
N SER A 83 -1.68 -13.44 11.61
CA SER A 83 -2.07 -12.61 12.77
C SER A 83 -3.45 -11.97 12.61
N ALA A 84 -3.86 -11.62 11.40
CA ALA A 84 -5.14 -10.96 11.16
C ALA A 84 -6.35 -11.78 11.62
N PRO A 85 -6.46 -13.11 11.39
CA PRO A 85 -7.62 -13.87 11.84
C PRO A 85 -7.89 -13.70 13.33
N GLY A 86 -6.90 -13.90 14.20
CA GLY A 86 -7.08 -13.78 15.64
C GLY A 86 -7.45 -12.37 16.10
N LEU A 87 -6.95 -11.32 15.45
CA LEU A 87 -7.35 -9.95 15.74
C LEU A 87 -8.81 -9.69 15.34
N LEU A 88 -9.22 -10.12 14.17
CA LEU A 88 -10.59 -9.99 13.68
C LEU A 88 -11.57 -10.76 14.58
N ASP A 89 -11.24 -12.00 14.99
CA ASP A 89 -12.05 -12.81 15.90
C ASP A 89 -12.23 -12.12 17.27
N SER A 90 -11.30 -11.25 17.66
CA SER A 90 -11.37 -10.48 18.90
C SER A 90 -12.09 -9.12 18.76
N GLY A 91 -12.68 -8.82 17.61
CA GLY A 91 -13.40 -7.58 17.35
C GLY A 91 -12.54 -6.41 16.87
N VAL A 92 -11.25 -6.65 16.61
CA VAL A 92 -10.31 -5.60 16.17
C VAL A 92 -10.45 -5.33 14.68
N THR A 93 -10.53 -4.07 14.26
CA THR A 93 -10.38 -3.70 12.86
C THR A 93 -8.91 -3.79 12.46
N VAL A 94 -8.63 -4.49 11.36
CA VAL A 94 -7.26 -4.70 10.87
C VAL A 94 -7.03 -3.92 9.59
N VAL A 95 -5.93 -3.16 9.55
CA VAL A 95 -5.46 -2.46 8.36
C VAL A 95 -4.10 -3.05 7.97
N ASP A 96 -4.10 -3.88 6.92
CA ASP A 96 -2.91 -4.59 6.47
C ASP A 96 -2.17 -3.83 5.38
N LEU A 97 -0.91 -3.48 5.64
CA LEU A 97 -0.01 -2.85 4.67
C LEU A 97 0.84 -3.89 3.92
N SER A 98 0.75 -5.17 4.30
CA SER A 98 1.43 -6.24 3.57
C SER A 98 0.69 -6.59 2.26
N ALA A 99 1.15 -7.58 1.55
CA ALA A 99 0.48 -8.03 0.33
C ALA A 99 -0.53 -9.15 0.55
N ASP A 100 -0.67 -9.62 1.81
CA ASP A 100 -1.32 -10.91 2.07
C ASP A 100 -2.81 -10.91 1.68
N TYR A 101 -3.48 -9.77 1.72
CA TYR A 101 -4.92 -9.68 1.42
C TYR A 101 -5.28 -8.79 0.22
N ARG A 102 -4.28 -8.35 -0.58
CA ARG A 102 -4.52 -7.45 -1.71
C ARG A 102 -5.14 -8.14 -2.92
N LEU A 103 -4.76 -9.39 -3.17
CA LEU A 103 -5.25 -10.17 -4.31
C LEU A 103 -6.50 -10.96 -3.93
N ARG A 104 -7.54 -10.87 -4.76
CA ARG A 104 -8.81 -11.58 -4.52
C ARG A 104 -8.69 -13.09 -4.72
N SER A 105 -7.80 -13.52 -5.62
CA SER A 105 -7.59 -14.93 -5.95
C SER A 105 -6.47 -15.53 -5.13
N GLN A 106 -6.78 -16.57 -4.35
CA GLN A 106 -5.80 -17.39 -3.65
C GLN A 106 -4.77 -17.98 -4.62
N GLU A 107 -5.23 -18.53 -5.74
CA GLU A 107 -4.34 -19.12 -6.76
C GLU A 107 -3.35 -18.08 -7.29
N THR A 108 -3.82 -16.86 -7.59
CA THR A 108 -2.97 -15.76 -8.05
C THR A 108 -1.96 -15.37 -6.96
N TYR A 109 -2.37 -15.26 -5.70
CA TYR A 109 -1.47 -14.98 -4.60
C TYR A 109 -0.38 -16.05 -4.49
N GLU A 110 -0.76 -17.32 -4.41
CA GLU A 110 0.17 -18.44 -4.27
C GLU A 110 1.12 -18.57 -5.46
N LYS A 111 0.62 -18.32 -6.67
CA LYS A 111 1.43 -18.27 -7.89
C LYS A 111 2.54 -17.20 -7.83
N TRP A 112 2.21 -15.98 -7.37
CA TRP A 112 3.15 -14.86 -7.36
C TRP A 112 4.03 -14.79 -6.12
N TYR A 113 3.50 -15.14 -4.95
CA TYR A 113 4.25 -15.11 -3.69
C TYR A 113 4.97 -16.43 -3.36
N LYS A 114 4.66 -17.54 -4.06
CA LYS A 114 5.28 -18.86 -3.90
C LYS A 114 5.12 -19.45 -2.51
N VAL A 115 4.06 -19.10 -1.83
CA VAL A 115 3.69 -19.62 -0.50
C VAL A 115 2.20 -19.91 -0.47
N GLN A 116 1.78 -20.88 0.35
CA GLN A 116 0.37 -21.16 0.60
C GLN A 116 -0.24 -20.06 1.48
N HIS A 117 -1.43 -19.58 1.11
CA HIS A 117 -2.18 -18.62 1.92
C HIS A 117 -2.83 -19.33 3.11
N THR A 118 -2.60 -18.87 4.34
CA THR A 118 -3.06 -19.54 5.55
C THR A 118 -4.47 -19.14 6.01
N SER A 119 -5.04 -18.08 5.44
CA SER A 119 -6.38 -17.58 5.74
C SER A 119 -7.10 -17.10 4.47
N PRO A 120 -7.28 -17.97 3.44
CA PRO A 120 -7.79 -17.55 2.13
C PRO A 120 -9.24 -17.06 2.17
N ASP A 121 -10.04 -17.50 3.14
CA ASP A 121 -11.43 -17.09 3.29
C ASP A 121 -11.59 -15.56 3.50
N LEU A 122 -10.57 -14.93 4.08
CA LEU A 122 -10.57 -13.48 4.29
C LEU A 122 -10.30 -12.66 3.00
N LEU A 123 -9.77 -13.27 1.94
CA LEU A 123 -9.51 -12.58 0.66
C LEU A 123 -10.79 -12.02 0.03
N ALA A 124 -11.91 -12.73 0.20
CA ALA A 124 -13.20 -12.31 -0.37
C ALA A 124 -13.84 -11.14 0.39
N THR A 125 -13.51 -10.98 1.67
CA THR A 125 -14.14 -9.99 2.57
C THR A 125 -13.25 -8.78 2.87
N ALA A 126 -11.95 -8.87 2.59
CA ALA A 126 -11.01 -7.76 2.75
C ALA A 126 -11.38 -6.61 1.82
N ALA A 127 -11.56 -5.41 2.37
CA ALA A 127 -11.79 -4.22 1.57
C ALA A 127 -10.45 -3.71 0.99
N PHE A 128 -10.43 -3.36 -0.30
CA PHE A 128 -9.20 -2.86 -0.91
C PHE A 128 -8.95 -1.39 -0.55
N GLY A 129 -7.83 -1.13 0.12
CA GLY A 129 -7.49 0.13 0.74
C GLY A 129 -6.83 1.14 -0.22
N GLN A 130 -7.56 1.57 -1.24
CA GLN A 130 -7.21 2.69 -2.12
C GLN A 130 -8.45 3.59 -2.31
N PRO A 131 -8.69 4.57 -1.41
CA PRO A 131 -9.94 5.32 -1.34
C PRO A 131 -10.33 6.05 -2.63
N GLU A 132 -9.37 6.46 -3.43
CA GLU A 132 -9.59 7.17 -4.68
C GLU A 132 -10.28 6.31 -5.75
N LEU A 133 -10.07 4.99 -5.71
CA LEU A 133 -10.60 4.04 -6.69
C LEU A 133 -11.62 3.05 -6.09
N ASN A 134 -11.58 2.81 -4.79
CA ASN A 134 -12.37 1.79 -4.10
C ASN A 134 -13.27 2.37 -2.99
N ARG A 135 -13.74 3.60 -3.16
CA ARG A 135 -14.53 4.31 -2.14
C ARG A 135 -15.80 3.57 -1.73
N GLU A 136 -16.53 3.00 -2.68
CA GLU A 136 -17.77 2.25 -2.40
C GLU A 136 -17.49 1.02 -1.54
N GLU A 137 -16.45 0.27 -1.84
CA GLU A 137 -16.04 -0.90 -1.07
C GLU A 137 -15.62 -0.53 0.37
N LEU A 138 -14.87 0.56 0.51
CA LEU A 138 -14.47 1.06 1.82
C LEU A 138 -15.66 1.61 2.63
N ASN A 139 -16.62 2.25 1.99
CA ASN A 139 -17.86 2.69 2.64
C ASN A 139 -18.68 1.48 3.11
N ALA A 140 -18.83 0.44 2.30
CA ALA A 140 -19.49 -0.79 2.70
C ALA A 140 -18.76 -1.49 3.88
N ALA A 141 -17.44 -1.45 3.90
CA ALA A 141 -16.65 -1.93 5.04
C ALA A 141 -16.89 -1.09 6.30
N ALA A 142 -16.98 0.24 6.17
CA ALA A 142 -17.29 1.14 7.28
C ALA A 142 -18.71 0.90 7.83
N GLU A 143 -19.69 0.63 6.97
CA GLU A 143 -21.05 0.27 7.39
C GLU A 143 -21.07 -1.07 8.16
N ARG A 144 -20.33 -2.09 7.71
CA ARG A 144 -20.18 -3.35 8.45
C ARG A 144 -19.56 -3.11 9.83
N HIS A 145 -18.51 -2.28 9.89
CA HIS A 145 -17.89 -1.92 11.17
C HIS A 145 -18.88 -1.20 12.10
N ALA A 146 -19.66 -0.25 11.58
CA ALA A 146 -20.68 0.45 12.36
C ALA A 146 -21.77 -0.48 12.92
N ASN A 147 -22.01 -1.62 12.26
CA ASN A 147 -22.90 -2.68 12.71
C ASN A 147 -22.23 -3.68 13.68
N GLY A 148 -21.00 -3.43 14.10
CA GLY A 148 -20.27 -4.23 15.08
C GLY A 148 -19.46 -5.40 14.50
N GLU A 149 -19.25 -5.43 13.18
CA GLU A 149 -18.38 -6.43 12.54
C GLU A 149 -16.92 -5.99 12.58
N SER A 150 -16.02 -6.95 12.73
CA SER A 150 -14.60 -6.73 12.50
C SER A 150 -14.32 -6.59 11.01
N VAL A 151 -13.48 -5.65 10.62
CA VAL A 151 -13.20 -5.34 9.22
C VAL A 151 -11.72 -5.48 8.93
N LEU A 152 -11.40 -6.08 7.79
CA LEU A 152 -10.05 -6.14 7.23
C LEU A 152 -9.96 -5.20 6.03
N VAL A 153 -8.99 -4.28 6.08
CA VAL A 153 -8.64 -3.40 4.97
C VAL A 153 -7.24 -3.75 4.46
N ALA A 154 -7.13 -4.10 3.20
CA ALA A 154 -5.86 -4.41 2.54
C ALA A 154 -5.34 -3.18 1.78
N CYS A 155 -4.34 -2.48 2.32
CA CYS A 155 -3.78 -1.29 1.69
C CYS A 155 -3.02 -1.64 0.41
N ALA A 156 -3.23 -0.86 -0.64
CA ALA A 156 -2.50 -1.00 -1.91
C ALA A 156 -0.98 -0.88 -1.73
N GLY A 157 -0.22 -1.58 -2.56
CA GLY A 157 1.22 -1.42 -2.64
C GLY A 157 1.62 -0.06 -3.23
N CYS A 158 2.88 0.35 -3.02
CA CYS A 158 3.35 1.66 -3.48
C CYS A 158 3.27 1.84 -5.00
N TYR A 159 3.77 0.88 -5.78
CA TYR A 159 3.66 0.92 -7.23
C TYR A 159 2.20 0.76 -7.72
N PRO A 160 1.39 -0.17 -7.17
CA PRO A 160 -0.02 -0.22 -7.50
C PRO A 160 -0.74 1.09 -7.27
N THR A 161 -0.52 1.76 -6.14
CA THR A 161 -1.10 3.08 -5.85
C THR A 161 -0.74 4.10 -6.94
N ALA A 162 0.55 4.30 -7.21
CA ALA A 162 0.98 5.32 -8.17
C ALA A 162 0.53 4.99 -9.61
N THR A 163 0.68 3.72 -10.03
CA THR A 163 0.36 3.30 -11.39
C THR A 163 -1.13 3.29 -11.66
N SER A 164 -1.94 2.80 -10.71
CA SER A 164 -3.39 2.77 -10.91
C SER A 164 -4.00 4.17 -10.89
N LEU A 165 -3.54 5.07 -10.02
CA LEU A 165 -3.97 6.48 -10.05
C LEU A 165 -3.60 7.17 -11.38
N ALA A 166 -2.42 6.85 -11.93
CA ALA A 166 -2.01 7.39 -13.22
C ALA A 166 -2.84 6.82 -14.40
N ALA A 167 -3.31 5.56 -14.32
CA ALA A 167 -3.97 4.88 -15.43
C ALA A 167 -5.50 4.93 -15.39
N ALA A 168 -6.10 4.83 -14.19
CA ALA A 168 -7.53 4.55 -14.03
C ALA A 168 -8.47 5.48 -14.81
N PRO A 169 -8.31 6.83 -14.80
CA PRO A 169 -9.26 7.69 -15.51
C PRO A 169 -9.28 7.52 -17.04
N ALA A 170 -8.19 7.00 -17.62
CA ALA A 170 -8.07 6.78 -19.05
C ALA A 170 -8.17 5.29 -19.46
N ILE A 171 -8.23 4.36 -18.52
CA ILE A 171 -8.14 2.92 -18.82
C ILE A 171 -9.29 2.42 -19.70
N ALA A 172 -10.50 2.99 -19.55
CA ALA A 172 -11.63 2.67 -20.40
C ALA A 172 -11.45 3.11 -21.88
N LEU A 173 -10.51 4.02 -22.13
CA LEU A 173 -10.16 4.47 -23.50
C LEU A 173 -9.07 3.59 -24.12
N SER A 174 -8.55 2.59 -23.39
CA SER A 174 -7.39 1.80 -23.80
C SER A 174 -7.77 0.50 -24.51
N GLU A 175 -6.96 0.14 -25.48
CA GLU A 175 -6.91 -1.20 -26.07
C GLU A 175 -5.48 -1.74 -26.03
N GLY A 176 -5.32 -3.09 -26.11
CA GLY A 176 -3.99 -3.70 -26.17
C GLY A 176 -3.20 -3.59 -24.85
N ILE A 177 -1.90 -3.43 -24.99
CA ILE A 177 -0.93 -3.44 -23.88
C ILE A 177 -0.90 -2.06 -23.17
N VAL A 178 -0.86 -2.10 -21.86
CA VAL A 178 -0.55 -0.96 -20.99
C VAL A 178 0.89 -1.09 -20.52
N VAL A 179 1.70 -0.06 -20.72
CA VAL A 179 3.10 -0.04 -20.29
C VAL A 179 3.23 0.90 -19.09
N ALA A 180 3.81 0.41 -18.01
CA ALA A 180 4.11 1.18 -16.83
C ALA A 180 5.59 1.06 -16.44
N ASP A 181 6.34 2.13 -16.65
CA ASP A 181 7.70 2.27 -16.17
C ASP A 181 7.69 3.09 -14.88
N ALA A 182 8.18 2.50 -13.80
CA ALA A 182 8.11 3.13 -12.49
C ALA A 182 9.47 3.17 -11.80
N ILE A 183 9.74 4.29 -11.12
CA ILE A 183 11.02 4.56 -10.46
C ILE A 183 10.74 4.82 -8.98
N SER A 184 11.39 4.06 -8.09
CA SER A 184 11.25 4.19 -6.64
C SER A 184 12.56 4.59 -5.98
N GLY A 185 12.47 5.43 -4.96
CA GLY A 185 13.57 5.63 -4.03
C GLY A 185 13.85 4.38 -3.17
N VAL A 186 15.06 4.31 -2.61
CA VAL A 186 15.63 3.13 -1.94
C VAL A 186 14.84 2.71 -0.69
N SER A 187 14.19 3.65 0.01
CA SER A 187 13.38 3.32 1.19
C SER A 187 12.22 2.36 0.90
N GLY A 188 11.77 2.27 -0.36
CA GLY A 188 10.77 1.30 -0.81
C GLY A 188 11.21 -0.17 -0.66
N ALA A 189 12.51 -0.44 -0.59
CA ALA A 189 13.06 -1.76 -0.33
C ALA A 189 13.08 -2.15 1.17
N GLY A 190 12.65 -1.25 2.07
CA GLY A 190 12.60 -1.49 3.50
C GLY A 190 13.88 -1.10 4.26
N ARG A 191 13.82 -1.25 5.61
CA ARG A 191 14.91 -0.85 6.52
C ARG A 191 16.11 -1.80 6.49
N SER A 192 15.88 -3.08 6.20
CA SER A 192 16.94 -4.09 6.21
C SER A 192 17.94 -3.85 5.08
N ALA A 193 19.21 -3.69 5.42
CA ALA A 193 20.27 -3.50 4.45
C ALA A 193 20.47 -4.77 3.62
N THR A 194 20.60 -4.59 2.32
CA THR A 194 20.94 -5.66 1.35
C THR A 194 22.10 -5.20 0.48
N ALA A 195 22.73 -6.11 -0.26
CA ALA A 195 23.80 -5.74 -1.21
C ALA A 195 23.33 -4.68 -2.21
N ARG A 196 22.07 -4.74 -2.69
CA ARG A 196 21.47 -3.76 -3.62
C ARG A 196 21.23 -2.40 -2.97
N THR A 197 20.77 -2.37 -1.71
CA THR A 197 20.39 -1.13 -1.01
C THR A 197 21.53 -0.52 -0.21
N HIS A 198 22.71 -1.15 -0.21
CA HIS A 198 23.91 -0.60 0.39
C HIS A 198 24.29 0.70 -0.32
N PHE A 199 24.70 1.72 0.44
CA PHE A 199 24.97 3.07 -0.10
C PHE A 199 25.83 3.07 -1.36
N VAL A 200 26.97 2.36 -1.35
CA VAL A 200 27.89 2.28 -2.49
C VAL A 200 27.26 1.64 -3.73
N SER A 201 26.31 0.71 -3.56
CA SER A 201 25.63 0.04 -4.67
C SER A 201 24.45 0.84 -5.21
N ALA A 202 23.77 1.56 -4.33
CA ALA A 202 22.56 2.32 -4.68
C ALA A 202 22.85 3.74 -5.16
N ASN A 203 23.92 4.36 -4.62
CA ASN A 203 24.26 5.72 -4.96
C ASN A 203 24.72 5.84 -6.43
N GLU A 204 24.23 6.87 -7.15
CA GLU A 204 24.53 7.12 -8.56
C GLU A 204 24.17 5.95 -9.51
N ASN A 205 23.28 5.04 -9.08
CA ASN A 205 22.82 3.89 -9.86
C ASN A 205 21.32 3.91 -10.10
N LEU A 206 20.90 3.59 -11.31
CA LEU A 206 19.51 3.37 -11.70
C LEU A 206 19.38 1.94 -12.23
N GLU A 207 18.62 1.10 -11.52
CA GLU A 207 18.55 -0.33 -11.81
C GLU A 207 17.10 -0.77 -12.03
N ALA A 208 16.80 -1.37 -13.20
CA ALA A 208 15.56 -2.10 -13.40
C ALA A 208 15.62 -3.43 -12.63
N TYR A 209 14.53 -3.81 -11.97
CA TYR A 209 14.46 -5.06 -11.22
C TYR A 209 13.09 -5.73 -11.34
N GLY A 210 13.02 -7.03 -11.09
CA GLY A 210 11.76 -7.77 -11.15
C GLY A 210 11.04 -7.67 -12.50
N VAL A 211 11.78 -7.48 -13.60
CA VAL A 211 11.22 -7.36 -14.94
C VAL A 211 10.40 -8.61 -15.27
N ALA A 212 9.16 -8.44 -15.72
CA ALA A 212 8.18 -9.49 -16.00
C ALA A 212 7.90 -10.46 -14.82
N SER A 213 8.36 -10.15 -13.61
CA SER A 213 8.23 -11.03 -12.43
C SER A 213 7.91 -10.30 -11.12
N HIS A 214 7.68 -8.99 -11.18
CA HIS A 214 7.40 -8.19 -9.98
C HIS A 214 6.01 -8.50 -9.43
N ARG A 215 5.92 -8.75 -8.12
CA ARG A 215 4.68 -9.16 -7.42
C ARG A 215 3.55 -8.13 -7.42
N HIS A 216 3.83 -6.87 -7.77
CA HIS A 216 2.79 -5.85 -7.94
C HIS A 216 2.07 -5.93 -9.30
N THR A 217 2.59 -6.70 -10.28
CA THR A 217 1.94 -6.85 -11.59
C THR A 217 0.48 -7.30 -11.47
N PRO A 218 0.16 -8.43 -10.81
CA PRO A 218 -1.23 -8.89 -10.72
C PRO A 218 -2.12 -7.95 -9.88
N GLU A 219 -1.54 -7.21 -8.94
CA GLU A 219 -2.28 -6.22 -8.16
C GLU A 219 -2.72 -5.04 -9.03
N ILE A 220 -1.82 -4.49 -9.86
CA ILE A 220 -2.13 -3.41 -10.79
C ILE A 220 -3.15 -3.88 -11.83
N GLU A 221 -2.96 -5.07 -12.38
CA GLU A 221 -3.89 -5.68 -13.33
C GLU A 221 -5.29 -5.84 -12.74
N GLN A 222 -5.39 -6.35 -11.51
CA GLN A 222 -6.65 -6.50 -10.78
C GLN A 222 -7.34 -5.16 -10.55
N ILE A 223 -6.61 -4.12 -10.10
CA ILE A 223 -7.17 -2.78 -9.83
C ILE A 223 -7.74 -2.16 -11.10
N LEU A 224 -7.04 -2.33 -12.23
CA LEU A 224 -7.40 -1.70 -13.50
C LEU A 224 -8.31 -2.57 -14.38
N GLY A 225 -8.56 -3.84 -14.02
CA GLY A 225 -9.32 -4.79 -14.85
C GLY A 225 -8.66 -5.10 -16.18
N ILE A 226 -7.32 -5.26 -16.19
CA ILE A 226 -6.52 -5.45 -17.41
C ILE A 226 -5.65 -6.70 -17.35
N GLU A 227 -6.14 -7.79 -16.83
CA GLU A 227 -5.39 -9.03 -16.63
C GLU A 227 -4.66 -9.47 -17.91
N GLY A 228 -3.33 -9.69 -17.78
CA GLY A 228 -2.46 -10.11 -18.90
C GLY A 228 -2.14 -9.01 -19.92
N ARG A 229 -2.52 -7.75 -19.65
CA ARG A 229 -2.26 -6.61 -20.55
C ARG A 229 -1.21 -5.64 -20.03
N LEU A 230 -0.64 -5.86 -18.85
CA LEU A 230 0.32 -4.95 -18.24
C LEU A 230 1.76 -5.37 -18.52
N VAL A 231 2.56 -4.47 -19.06
CA VAL A 231 4.03 -4.53 -19.04
C VAL A 231 4.51 -3.58 -17.96
N PHE A 232 4.97 -4.14 -16.83
CA PHE A 232 5.42 -3.36 -15.67
C PHE A 232 6.92 -3.51 -15.46
N THR A 233 7.64 -2.39 -15.48
CA THR A 233 9.09 -2.32 -15.27
C THR A 233 9.43 -1.40 -14.11
N PRO A 234 9.63 -1.92 -12.90
CA PRO A 234 10.08 -1.11 -11.78
C PRO A 234 11.57 -0.87 -11.80
N HIS A 235 11.99 0.31 -11.33
CA HIS A 235 13.38 0.72 -11.18
C HIS A 235 13.65 1.20 -9.76
N LEU A 236 14.86 1.00 -9.29
CA LEU A 236 15.39 1.59 -8.07
C LEU A 236 16.33 2.74 -8.45
N ALA A 237 16.08 3.92 -7.88
CA ALA A 237 16.87 5.13 -8.12
C ALA A 237 17.61 5.57 -6.85
N PRO A 238 18.72 6.32 -6.97
CA PRO A 238 19.52 6.81 -5.84
C PRO A 238 18.84 8.01 -5.14
N ALA A 239 17.55 7.84 -4.83
CA ALA A 239 16.76 8.78 -4.05
C ALA A 239 16.33 8.12 -2.75
N THR A 240 16.21 8.90 -1.67
CA THR A 240 15.78 8.34 -0.38
C THR A 240 14.32 7.90 -0.42
N ARG A 241 13.43 8.74 -0.97
CA ARG A 241 11.97 8.56 -0.99
C ARG A 241 11.40 8.99 -2.33
N GLY A 242 10.13 8.70 -2.53
CA GLY A 242 9.36 9.06 -3.70
C GLY A 242 9.18 7.90 -4.67
N LEU A 243 8.16 8.01 -5.51
CA LEU A 243 7.86 7.06 -6.56
C LEU A 243 7.29 7.84 -7.75
N LEU A 244 7.88 7.63 -8.92
CA LEU A 244 7.38 8.11 -10.20
C LEU A 244 6.84 6.90 -10.97
N SER A 245 5.65 7.00 -11.55
CA SER A 245 5.13 6.01 -12.50
C SER A 245 4.74 6.70 -13.79
N THR A 246 5.39 6.30 -14.88
CA THR A 246 5.02 6.74 -16.24
C THR A 246 4.20 5.66 -16.89
N VAL A 247 2.95 5.98 -17.23
CA VAL A 247 2.03 5.02 -17.85
C VAL A 247 1.73 5.42 -19.28
N THR A 248 1.96 4.49 -20.20
CA THR A 248 1.63 4.63 -21.61
C THR A 248 0.48 3.70 -21.96
N ILE A 249 -0.60 4.27 -22.51
CA ILE A 249 -1.83 3.57 -22.88
C ILE A 249 -2.05 3.74 -24.39
N GLN A 250 -2.28 2.63 -25.07
CA GLN A 250 -2.73 2.66 -26.46
C GLN A 250 -4.23 2.97 -26.47
N LEU A 251 -4.61 4.10 -27.06
CA LEU A 251 -6.02 4.46 -27.20
C LEU A 251 -6.72 3.62 -28.26
N THR A 252 -7.98 3.30 -28.04
CA THR A 252 -8.87 2.72 -29.05
C THR A 252 -8.99 3.63 -30.26
N GLN A 253 -9.32 3.09 -31.43
CA GLN A 253 -9.54 3.89 -32.64
C GLN A 253 -10.65 4.94 -32.47
N GLU A 254 -11.65 4.66 -31.65
CA GLU A 254 -12.72 5.58 -31.32
C GLU A 254 -12.18 6.73 -30.45
N ALA A 255 -11.44 6.41 -29.39
CA ALA A 255 -10.81 7.40 -28.52
C ALA A 255 -9.83 8.31 -29.27
N GLN A 256 -9.02 7.75 -30.18
CA GLN A 256 -8.12 8.54 -31.03
C GLN A 256 -8.83 9.56 -31.92
N ARG A 257 -10.08 9.29 -32.33
CA ARG A 257 -10.87 10.23 -33.15
C ARG A 257 -11.61 11.27 -32.32
N ASN A 258 -12.02 10.90 -31.12
CA ASN A 258 -12.99 11.69 -30.35
C ASN A 258 -12.36 12.42 -29.16
N GLU A 259 -11.20 11.98 -28.67
CA GLU A 259 -10.55 12.56 -27.50
C GLU A 259 -9.42 13.50 -27.91
N THR A 260 -9.24 14.56 -27.10
CA THR A 260 -8.12 15.50 -27.17
C THR A 260 -7.34 15.44 -25.85
N ALA A 261 -6.16 16.06 -25.79
CA ALA A 261 -5.41 16.18 -24.55
C ALA A 261 -6.25 16.88 -23.45
N GLU A 262 -7.04 17.89 -23.81
CA GLU A 262 -7.91 18.64 -22.90
C GLU A 262 -9.07 17.79 -22.38
N SER A 263 -9.70 16.96 -23.24
CA SER A 263 -10.79 16.10 -22.81
C SER A 263 -10.29 14.98 -21.89
N ILE A 264 -9.13 14.38 -22.19
CA ILE A 264 -8.50 13.39 -21.32
C ILE A 264 -8.09 14.03 -20.00
N HIS A 265 -7.44 15.20 -20.02
CA HIS A 265 -7.09 15.92 -18.79
C HIS A 265 -8.32 16.21 -17.92
N ARG A 266 -9.43 16.62 -18.51
CA ARG A 266 -10.69 16.84 -17.79
C ARG A 266 -11.18 15.58 -17.08
N ARG A 267 -11.07 14.40 -17.72
CA ARG A 267 -11.41 13.12 -17.08
C ARG A 267 -10.62 12.89 -15.79
N TYR A 268 -9.32 13.23 -15.77
CA TYR A 268 -8.51 13.17 -14.55
C TYR A 268 -8.97 14.16 -13.48
N CYS A 269 -9.26 15.40 -13.87
CA CYS A 269 -9.78 16.41 -12.95
C CYS A 269 -11.10 15.96 -12.33
N ASP A 270 -12.02 15.43 -13.14
CA ASP A 270 -13.34 14.97 -12.68
C ASP A 270 -13.22 13.73 -11.78
N ALA A 271 -12.37 12.75 -12.16
CA ALA A 271 -12.17 11.53 -11.41
C ALA A 271 -11.60 11.79 -9.99
N TYR A 272 -10.72 12.78 -9.86
CA TYR A 272 -10.04 13.08 -8.60
C TYR A 272 -10.51 14.34 -7.89
N ALA A 273 -11.63 14.93 -8.32
CA ALA A 273 -12.18 16.17 -7.74
C ALA A 273 -12.41 16.09 -6.23
N ASN A 274 -12.76 14.91 -5.72
CA ASN A 274 -13.01 14.63 -4.29
C ASN A 274 -11.92 13.80 -3.63
N SER A 275 -10.70 13.80 -4.18
CA SER A 275 -9.56 13.03 -3.68
C SER A 275 -8.51 13.98 -3.10
N PRO A 276 -8.52 14.25 -1.78
CA PRO A 276 -7.72 15.32 -1.17
C PRO A 276 -6.21 15.08 -1.25
N PHE A 277 -5.78 13.85 -1.53
CA PHE A 277 -4.36 13.49 -1.68
C PHE A 277 -3.91 13.37 -3.14
N VAL A 278 -4.78 13.66 -4.11
CA VAL A 278 -4.45 13.66 -5.54
C VAL A 278 -4.54 15.08 -6.09
N THR A 279 -3.48 15.53 -6.71
CA THR A 279 -3.44 16.81 -7.42
C THR A 279 -3.25 16.56 -8.91
N VAL A 280 -4.22 16.93 -9.72
CA VAL A 280 -4.10 16.89 -11.19
C VAL A 280 -3.50 18.23 -11.63
N LEU A 281 -2.28 18.20 -12.14
CA LEU A 281 -1.58 19.39 -12.61
C LEU A 281 -2.18 19.88 -13.95
N PRO A 282 -2.17 21.18 -14.24
CA PRO A 282 -2.53 21.70 -15.56
C PRO A 282 -1.67 21.09 -16.68
N LEU A 283 -2.23 20.99 -17.88
CA LEU A 283 -1.50 20.51 -19.05
C LEU A 283 -0.22 21.30 -19.27
N GLY A 284 0.90 20.58 -19.50
CA GLY A 284 2.22 21.17 -19.73
C GLY A 284 2.96 21.59 -18.46
N GLN A 285 2.41 21.36 -17.27
CA GLN A 285 3.13 21.50 -15.98
C GLN A 285 3.67 20.14 -15.52
N GLN A 286 4.83 20.21 -14.84
CA GLN A 286 5.53 19.05 -14.26
C GLN A 286 5.89 19.32 -12.81
#